data_001823324154726f183c1cddb483e790
#
_entry.id   001823324154726f183c1cddb483e790
#
_cell.length_a   1.000
_cell.length_b   1.000
_cell.length_c   1.000
_cell.angle_alpha   90.00
_cell.angle_beta   90.00
_cell.angle_gamma   90.00
#
_symmetry.space_group_name_H-M   'P 1'
#
loop_
_entity.id
_entity.type
_entity.pdbx_description
1 polymer ?
#
loop_
_entity_poly.entity_id
_entity_poly.type
_entity_poly.pdbx_seq_one_letter_code
_entity_poly.pdbx_strand_id
1 'polypeptide(L)'
;MKKYEKLMSIAARSNLPVLLQGESGVGKEIAAKFIHNNSPRSEGPFIALNCGAIVRTLAESILEGSKKGSYTGAAIDHQGIVQAANGGTLFLDEIGEMPFDMQSKLLRILQERSVLPLGATQSEPVDFRLVCATNRDLQIEINEGNFRKDLYFRLNAFPIIIPPLRDRDDFDDIVKTVWSDIASRTFAEQFPLRDKQVDMLSKFKWPGNIRQLKNVLQRYALLMQHDITLSEVLAEEFSKTSLNDREIMSDYHTQRASAPNWAFIQKALSDCQGNKSKAAKALNISRGCLCYQVKKHEFQSNWDSCKKMQNYSLV
;
A
#
# COMPACT_ATOMS: atom_id res chain seq x y z
N MET A 1 12.29 -18.65 10.04
CA MET A 1 10.84 -18.47 9.78
C MET A 1 10.26 -17.66 10.93
N LYS A 2 9.65 -16.55 10.64
CA LYS A 2 9.15 -15.60 11.64
C LYS A 2 7.91 -16.13 12.34
N LYS A 3 7.66 -15.64 13.56
CA LYS A 3 6.51 -16.10 14.37
C LYS A 3 5.18 -16.03 13.59
N TYR A 4 4.91 -14.94 12.90
CA TYR A 4 3.66 -14.76 12.12
C TYR A 4 3.60 -15.64 10.86
N GLU A 5 4.73 -15.90 10.18
CA GLU A 5 4.79 -16.81 9.01
C GLU A 5 4.51 -18.26 9.45
N LYS A 6 5.07 -18.67 10.59
CA LYS A 6 4.76 -19.96 11.18
C LYS A 6 3.28 -20.09 11.53
N LEU A 7 2.68 -19.02 12.10
CA LEU A 7 1.25 -19.00 12.41
C LEU A 7 0.41 -19.07 11.13
N MET A 8 0.78 -18.34 10.06
CA MET A 8 0.09 -18.43 8.76
C MET A 8 0.16 -19.85 8.17
N SER A 9 1.32 -20.50 8.24
CA SER A 9 1.50 -21.88 7.74
C SER A 9 0.68 -22.89 8.55
N ILE A 10 0.56 -22.72 9.87
CA ILE A 10 -0.31 -23.54 10.73
C ILE A 10 -1.79 -23.27 10.40
N ALA A 11 -2.16 -21.99 10.34
CA ALA A 11 -3.52 -21.58 9.99
C ALA A 11 -3.94 -22.13 8.64
N ALA A 12 -3.05 -22.12 7.63
CA ALA A 12 -3.34 -22.61 6.28
C ALA A 12 -3.89 -24.05 6.28
N ARG A 13 -3.38 -24.91 7.14
CA ARG A 13 -3.78 -26.31 7.25
C ARG A 13 -5.08 -26.55 8.01
N SER A 14 -5.67 -25.52 8.61
CA SER A 14 -6.91 -25.61 9.37
C SER A 14 -8.08 -24.98 8.61
N ASN A 15 -9.32 -25.35 8.97
CA ASN A 15 -10.53 -24.70 8.46
C ASN A 15 -11.07 -23.58 9.39
N LEU A 16 -10.33 -23.24 10.45
CA LEU A 16 -10.74 -22.18 11.37
C LEU A 16 -10.77 -20.83 10.65
N PRO A 17 -11.72 -19.96 11.02
CA PRO A 17 -11.67 -18.55 10.63
C PRO A 17 -10.36 -17.92 11.07
N VAL A 18 -9.73 -17.14 10.20
CA VAL A 18 -8.47 -16.43 10.48
C VAL A 18 -8.74 -14.94 10.51
N LEU A 19 -8.31 -14.26 11.57
CA LEU A 19 -8.39 -12.81 11.70
C LEU A 19 -6.97 -12.21 11.60
N LEU A 20 -6.70 -11.53 10.47
CA LEU A 20 -5.44 -10.82 10.23
C LEU A 20 -5.57 -9.39 10.77
N GLN A 21 -4.75 -9.04 11.76
CA GLN A 21 -4.71 -7.72 12.35
C GLN A 21 -3.39 -7.02 12.02
N GLY A 22 -3.42 -5.72 11.76
CA GLY A 22 -2.22 -4.92 11.50
C GLY A 22 -2.53 -3.63 10.78
N GLU A 23 -1.56 -2.72 10.77
CA GLU A 23 -1.67 -1.42 10.14
C GLU A 23 -2.03 -1.51 8.65
N SER A 24 -2.50 -0.39 8.08
CA SER A 24 -2.73 -0.32 6.63
C SER A 24 -1.41 -0.50 5.87
N GLY A 25 -1.44 -1.26 4.78
CA GLY A 25 -0.27 -1.47 3.92
C GLY A 25 0.77 -2.47 4.40
N VAL A 26 0.53 -3.23 5.50
CA VAL A 26 1.48 -4.26 6.01
C VAL A 26 1.49 -5.56 5.17
N GLY A 27 0.52 -5.73 4.25
CA GLY A 27 0.43 -6.91 3.40
C GLY A 27 -0.62 -7.94 3.85
N LYS A 28 -1.71 -7.54 4.53
CA LYS A 28 -2.79 -8.44 4.98
C LYS A 28 -3.39 -9.27 3.83
N GLU A 29 -3.60 -8.66 2.66
CA GLU A 29 -4.11 -9.37 1.47
C GLU A 29 -3.13 -10.43 0.96
N ILE A 30 -1.82 -10.12 0.96
CA ILE A 30 -0.76 -11.10 0.59
C ILE A 30 -0.76 -12.27 1.58
N ALA A 31 -0.91 -11.99 2.87
CA ALA A 31 -1.04 -13.00 3.91
C ALA A 31 -2.28 -13.88 3.72
N ALA A 32 -3.42 -13.29 3.36
CA ALA A 32 -4.64 -14.04 3.06
C ALA A 32 -4.48 -14.97 1.84
N LYS A 33 -3.86 -14.47 0.76
CA LYS A 33 -3.52 -15.29 -0.43
C LYS A 33 -2.55 -16.41 -0.09
N PHE A 34 -1.53 -16.12 0.75
CA PHE A 34 -0.61 -17.15 1.22
C PHE A 34 -1.34 -18.27 1.99
N ILE A 35 -2.25 -17.90 2.88
CA ILE A 35 -3.06 -18.85 3.66
C ILE A 35 -3.95 -19.70 2.73
N HIS A 36 -4.56 -19.10 1.71
CA HIS A 36 -5.38 -19.81 0.72
C HIS A 36 -4.53 -20.79 -0.11
N ASN A 37 -3.45 -20.31 -0.72
CA ASN A 37 -2.60 -21.10 -1.61
C ASN A 37 -1.91 -22.30 -0.92
N ASN A 38 -1.73 -22.23 0.42
CA ASN A 38 -1.15 -23.31 1.21
C ASN A 38 -2.21 -24.13 1.98
N SER A 39 -3.49 -23.99 1.64
CA SER A 39 -4.61 -24.68 2.28
C SER A 39 -5.11 -25.87 1.44
N PRO A 40 -5.89 -26.78 2.04
CA PRO A 40 -6.58 -27.84 1.29
C PRO A 40 -7.58 -27.33 0.23
N ARG A 41 -7.87 -26.00 0.23
CA ARG A 41 -8.79 -25.31 -0.69
C ARG A 41 -8.06 -24.45 -1.72
N SER A 42 -6.76 -24.67 -1.94
CA SER A 42 -5.92 -23.87 -2.86
C SER A 42 -6.42 -23.90 -4.32
N GLU A 43 -7.05 -25.01 -4.73
CA GLU A 43 -7.64 -25.15 -6.06
C GLU A 43 -9.04 -24.52 -6.19
N GLY A 44 -9.66 -24.14 -5.06
CA GLY A 44 -10.97 -23.48 -5.03
C GLY A 44 -10.86 -21.97 -5.27
N PRO A 45 -12.01 -21.29 -5.40
CA PRO A 45 -12.03 -19.85 -5.61
C PRO A 45 -11.51 -19.06 -4.40
N PHE A 46 -10.74 -17.99 -4.66
CA PHE A 46 -10.39 -16.97 -3.68
C PHE A 46 -11.19 -15.70 -3.99
N ILE A 47 -12.25 -15.49 -3.22
CA ILE A 47 -13.14 -14.34 -3.40
C ILE A 47 -12.82 -13.29 -2.36
N ALA A 48 -12.43 -12.10 -2.80
CA ALA A 48 -12.07 -10.97 -1.94
C ALA A 48 -13.14 -9.88 -1.98
N LEU A 49 -13.51 -9.37 -0.82
CA LEU A 49 -14.39 -8.21 -0.68
C LEU A 49 -13.75 -7.20 0.28
N ASN A 50 -13.68 -5.94 -0.14
CA ASN A 50 -13.37 -4.84 0.76
C ASN A 50 -14.67 -4.34 1.42
N CYS A 51 -14.80 -4.51 2.73
CA CYS A 51 -16.00 -4.14 3.48
C CYS A 51 -16.24 -2.63 3.52
N GLY A 52 -15.17 -1.81 3.45
CA GLY A 52 -15.28 -0.36 3.40
C GLY A 52 -15.82 0.20 2.07
N ALA A 53 -15.77 -0.60 1.00
CA ALA A 53 -16.28 -0.21 -0.31
C ALA A 53 -17.78 -0.59 -0.51
N ILE A 54 -18.43 -1.22 0.47
CA ILE A 54 -19.80 -1.69 0.34
C ILE A 54 -20.79 -0.53 0.47
N VAL A 55 -21.59 -0.31 -0.57
CA VAL A 55 -22.74 0.59 -0.50
C VAL A 55 -23.86 -0.11 0.27
N ARG A 56 -24.36 0.50 1.37
CA ARG A 56 -25.33 -0.11 2.29
C ARG A 56 -26.57 -0.67 1.58
N THR A 57 -27.10 0.04 0.59
CA THR A 57 -28.29 -0.37 -0.16
C THR A 57 -28.10 -1.63 -1.02
N LEU A 58 -26.86 -1.97 -1.38
CA LEU A 58 -26.53 -3.15 -2.18
C LEU A 58 -25.87 -4.26 -1.37
N ALA A 59 -25.62 -4.01 -0.11
CA ALA A 59 -24.83 -4.86 0.75
C ALA A 59 -25.39 -6.29 0.85
N GLU A 60 -26.70 -6.45 0.95
CA GLU A 60 -27.37 -7.76 1.01
C GLU A 60 -27.20 -8.54 -0.31
N SER A 61 -27.47 -7.89 -1.44
CA SER A 61 -27.33 -8.54 -2.73
C SER A 61 -25.88 -8.88 -3.07
N ILE A 62 -24.91 -8.10 -2.59
CA ILE A 62 -23.50 -8.41 -2.73
C ILE A 62 -23.14 -9.67 -1.93
N LEU A 63 -23.60 -9.78 -0.67
CA LEU A 63 -23.23 -10.90 0.20
C LEU A 63 -23.95 -12.19 -0.17
N GLU A 64 -25.30 -12.14 -0.24
CA GLU A 64 -26.17 -13.31 -0.37
C GLU A 64 -26.62 -13.57 -1.82
N GLY A 65 -26.51 -12.56 -2.69
CA GLY A 65 -27.04 -12.61 -4.05
C GLY A 65 -28.50 -12.13 -4.14
N SER A 66 -29.03 -12.11 -5.35
CA SER A 66 -30.43 -11.70 -5.60
C SER A 66 -31.01 -12.39 -6.83
N LYS A 67 -32.31 -12.69 -6.77
CA LYS A 67 -33.08 -13.17 -7.90
C LYS A 67 -33.65 -12.01 -8.71
N LYS A 68 -33.87 -12.25 -10.00
CA LYS A 68 -34.51 -11.29 -10.91
C LYS A 68 -35.83 -10.80 -10.31
N GLY A 69 -36.04 -9.49 -10.29
CA GLY A 69 -37.26 -8.88 -9.77
C GLY A 69 -37.32 -8.71 -8.25
N SER A 70 -36.28 -9.05 -7.50
CA SER A 70 -36.24 -8.94 -6.03
C SER A 70 -36.23 -7.49 -5.51
N TYR A 71 -35.78 -6.54 -6.35
CA TYR A 71 -35.82 -5.10 -6.07
C TYR A 71 -35.91 -4.31 -7.37
N THR A 72 -36.23 -3.02 -7.28
CA THR A 72 -36.29 -2.12 -8.44
C THR A 72 -34.91 -2.00 -9.12
N GLY A 73 -34.77 -2.59 -10.32
CA GLY A 73 -33.50 -2.66 -11.05
C GLY A 73 -32.84 -4.05 -11.09
N ALA A 74 -33.38 -5.05 -10.40
CA ALA A 74 -32.90 -6.44 -10.49
C ALA A 74 -33.32 -7.08 -11.83
N ALA A 75 -32.61 -6.75 -12.91
CA ALA A 75 -32.91 -7.24 -14.26
C ALA A 75 -32.52 -8.70 -14.50
N ILE A 76 -31.54 -9.22 -13.78
CA ILE A 76 -30.99 -10.58 -13.86
C ILE A 76 -30.75 -11.15 -12.46
N ASP A 77 -30.56 -12.47 -12.37
CA ASP A 77 -30.07 -13.13 -11.16
C ASP A 77 -28.63 -12.66 -10.91
N HIS A 78 -28.30 -12.33 -9.67
CA HIS A 78 -26.96 -11.95 -9.25
C HIS A 78 -26.45 -12.92 -8.20
N GLN A 79 -25.33 -13.58 -8.47
CA GLN A 79 -24.67 -14.47 -7.52
C GLN A 79 -23.97 -13.68 -6.41
N GLY A 80 -24.25 -13.99 -5.14
CA GLY A 80 -23.57 -13.40 -4.00
C GLY A 80 -22.14 -13.90 -3.86
N ILE A 81 -21.31 -13.08 -3.21
CA ILE A 81 -19.87 -13.42 -2.98
C ILE A 81 -19.70 -14.67 -2.13
N VAL A 82 -20.63 -14.96 -1.22
CA VAL A 82 -20.59 -16.16 -0.38
C VAL A 82 -20.82 -17.41 -1.23
N GLN A 83 -21.78 -17.37 -2.15
CA GLN A 83 -22.00 -18.46 -3.13
C GLN A 83 -20.77 -18.62 -4.06
N ALA A 84 -20.21 -17.50 -4.54
CA ALA A 84 -19.02 -17.50 -5.39
C ALA A 84 -17.78 -18.09 -4.68
N ALA A 85 -17.71 -17.98 -3.34
CA ALA A 85 -16.63 -18.54 -2.54
C ALA A 85 -16.81 -20.02 -2.18
N ASN A 86 -17.91 -20.65 -2.62
CA ASN A 86 -18.19 -22.03 -2.29
C ASN A 86 -17.08 -22.99 -2.75
N GLY A 87 -16.66 -23.91 -1.90
CA GLY A 87 -15.49 -24.78 -2.12
C GLY A 87 -14.14 -24.14 -1.90
N GLY A 88 -14.07 -22.80 -1.73
CA GLY A 88 -12.84 -22.01 -1.66
C GLY A 88 -12.67 -21.21 -0.37
N THR A 89 -12.20 -19.98 -0.53
CA THR A 89 -11.93 -19.03 0.57
C THR A 89 -12.61 -17.69 0.29
N LEU A 90 -13.38 -17.21 1.27
CA LEU A 90 -13.91 -15.85 1.33
C LEU A 90 -12.93 -14.99 2.13
N PHE A 91 -12.39 -13.95 1.52
CA PHE A 91 -11.53 -12.96 2.17
C PHE A 91 -12.29 -11.66 2.34
N LEU A 92 -12.50 -11.23 3.58
CA LEU A 92 -13.16 -9.98 3.94
C LEU A 92 -12.09 -8.99 4.44
N ASP A 93 -11.70 -8.05 3.59
CA ASP A 93 -10.76 -6.99 3.97
C ASP A 93 -11.50 -5.84 4.66
N GLU A 94 -10.83 -5.18 5.61
CA GLU A 94 -11.35 -4.10 6.44
C GLU A 94 -12.70 -4.47 7.10
N ILE A 95 -12.74 -5.67 7.75
CA ILE A 95 -13.98 -6.20 8.37
C ILE A 95 -14.56 -5.25 9.43
N GLY A 96 -13.73 -4.43 10.09
CA GLY A 96 -14.15 -3.39 11.03
C GLY A 96 -14.96 -2.25 10.39
N GLU A 97 -14.96 -2.13 9.05
CA GLU A 97 -15.75 -1.15 8.29
C GLU A 97 -17.10 -1.73 7.84
N MET A 98 -17.37 -3.01 8.10
CA MET A 98 -18.61 -3.66 7.66
C MET A 98 -19.83 -3.00 8.29
N PRO A 99 -20.84 -2.59 7.51
CA PRO A 99 -22.09 -2.03 8.04
C PRO A 99 -22.72 -2.96 9.08
N PHE A 100 -23.25 -2.39 10.19
CA PHE A 100 -23.73 -3.14 11.33
C PHE A 100 -24.82 -4.17 10.98
N ASP A 101 -25.72 -3.83 10.05
CA ASP A 101 -26.79 -4.72 9.57
C ASP A 101 -26.20 -5.97 8.88
N MET A 102 -25.11 -5.77 8.14
CA MET A 102 -24.43 -6.85 7.44
C MET A 102 -23.70 -7.81 8.37
N GLN A 103 -23.23 -7.32 9.51
CA GLN A 103 -22.58 -8.16 10.51
C GLN A 103 -23.52 -9.24 11.03
N SER A 104 -24.83 -8.91 11.21
CA SER A 104 -25.86 -9.88 11.61
C SER A 104 -26.07 -10.96 10.56
N LYS A 105 -26.10 -10.59 9.29
CA LYS A 105 -26.24 -11.52 8.17
C LYS A 105 -25.03 -12.43 8.01
N LEU A 106 -23.83 -11.84 8.08
CA LEU A 106 -22.60 -12.64 8.05
C LEU A 106 -22.58 -13.65 9.19
N LEU A 107 -22.96 -13.25 10.41
CA LEU A 107 -23.03 -14.17 11.55
C LEU A 107 -23.99 -15.34 11.27
N ARG A 108 -25.18 -15.04 10.73
CA ARG A 108 -26.15 -16.06 10.36
C ARG A 108 -25.59 -17.05 9.33
N ILE A 109 -24.98 -16.55 8.26
CA ILE A 109 -24.34 -17.39 7.23
C ILE A 109 -23.26 -18.31 7.83
N LEU A 110 -22.44 -17.77 8.76
CA LEU A 110 -21.39 -18.54 9.42
C LEU A 110 -21.93 -19.62 10.37
N GLN A 111 -23.12 -19.42 10.93
CA GLN A 111 -23.78 -20.37 11.83
C GLN A 111 -24.54 -21.44 11.04
N GLU A 112 -25.38 -21.02 10.08
CA GLU A 112 -26.26 -21.89 9.31
C GLU A 112 -25.58 -22.59 8.14
N ARG A 113 -24.41 -22.09 7.70
CA ARG A 113 -23.72 -22.57 6.50
C ARG A 113 -24.61 -22.58 5.28
N SER A 114 -25.47 -21.59 5.16
CA SER A 114 -26.36 -21.38 4.03
C SER A 114 -26.60 -19.90 3.78
N VAL A 115 -26.99 -19.55 2.56
CA VAL A 115 -27.40 -18.20 2.16
C VAL A 115 -28.82 -18.24 1.63
N LEU A 116 -29.56 -17.14 1.83
CA LEU A 116 -30.89 -16.94 1.26
C LEU A 116 -30.82 -15.73 0.31
N PRO A 117 -30.65 -15.92 -1.01
CA PRO A 117 -30.61 -14.81 -1.96
C PRO A 117 -31.90 -13.96 -1.87
N LEU A 118 -31.76 -12.65 -2.05
CA LEU A 118 -32.91 -11.73 -2.07
C LEU A 118 -33.97 -12.21 -3.09
N GLY A 119 -35.21 -12.32 -2.65
CA GLY A 119 -36.32 -12.84 -3.47
C GLY A 119 -36.37 -14.36 -3.64
N ALA A 120 -35.43 -15.12 -3.06
CA ALA A 120 -35.51 -16.58 -3.01
C ALA A 120 -36.34 -17.04 -1.81
N THR A 121 -36.97 -18.21 -1.94
CA THR A 121 -37.79 -18.87 -0.86
C THR A 121 -37.02 -20.02 -0.21
N GLN A 122 -35.91 -20.46 -0.76
CA GLN A 122 -35.10 -21.56 -0.25
C GLN A 122 -33.69 -21.11 -0.03
N SER A 123 -33.08 -21.55 1.08
CA SER A 123 -31.70 -21.32 1.38
C SER A 123 -30.81 -22.30 0.60
N GLU A 124 -29.66 -21.83 0.19
CA GLU A 124 -28.64 -22.61 -0.55
C GLU A 124 -27.47 -22.92 0.40
N PRO A 125 -27.05 -24.18 0.56
CA PRO A 125 -25.94 -24.54 1.41
C PRO A 125 -24.62 -24.01 0.83
N VAL A 126 -23.71 -23.57 1.69
CA VAL A 126 -22.39 -23.03 1.29
C VAL A 126 -21.30 -23.57 2.22
N ASP A 127 -20.19 -23.98 1.62
CA ASP A 127 -18.99 -24.42 2.34
C ASP A 127 -17.77 -23.63 1.89
N PHE A 128 -17.37 -22.69 2.69
CA PHE A 128 -16.21 -21.84 2.44
C PHE A 128 -15.37 -21.68 3.70
N ARG A 129 -14.10 -21.39 3.49
CA ARG A 129 -13.20 -20.92 4.52
C ARG A 129 -13.24 -19.41 4.62
N LEU A 130 -13.22 -18.88 5.84
CA LEU A 130 -13.23 -17.43 6.08
C LEU A 130 -11.84 -16.95 6.52
N VAL A 131 -11.34 -15.90 5.85
CA VAL A 131 -10.21 -15.08 6.27
C VAL A 131 -10.67 -13.63 6.34
N CYS A 132 -10.47 -12.98 7.48
CA CYS A 132 -10.81 -11.56 7.64
C CYS A 132 -9.54 -10.76 7.91
N ALA A 133 -9.55 -9.48 7.52
CA ALA A 133 -8.48 -8.54 7.82
C ALA A 133 -9.03 -7.23 8.36
N THR A 134 -8.29 -6.58 9.25
CA THR A 134 -8.64 -5.25 9.78
C THR A 134 -7.39 -4.50 10.26
N ASN A 135 -7.44 -3.18 10.16
CA ASN A 135 -6.49 -2.26 10.81
C ASN A 135 -7.10 -1.63 12.09
N ARG A 136 -8.40 -1.83 12.36
CA ARG A 136 -9.07 -1.32 13.56
C ARG A 136 -8.91 -2.27 14.73
N ASP A 137 -8.94 -1.71 15.94
CA ASP A 137 -9.13 -2.49 17.15
C ASP A 137 -10.61 -2.83 17.32
N LEU A 138 -10.98 -4.09 17.02
CA LEU A 138 -12.37 -4.54 17.10
C LEU A 138 -12.94 -4.52 18.54
N GLN A 139 -12.09 -4.51 19.59
CA GLN A 139 -12.57 -4.36 20.97
C GLN A 139 -13.07 -2.93 21.21
N ILE A 140 -12.40 -1.93 20.66
CA ILE A 140 -12.84 -0.54 20.71
C ILE A 140 -14.16 -0.40 19.94
N GLU A 141 -14.22 -0.92 18.71
CA GLU A 141 -15.43 -0.89 17.87
C GLU A 141 -16.65 -1.58 18.55
N ILE A 142 -16.42 -2.66 19.34
CA ILE A 142 -17.46 -3.32 20.14
C ILE A 142 -17.94 -2.40 21.25
N ASN A 143 -17.03 -1.75 21.97
CA ASN A 143 -17.38 -0.86 23.08
C ASN A 143 -18.15 0.38 22.60
N GLU A 144 -17.87 0.85 21.39
CA GLU A 144 -18.55 1.97 20.72
C GLU A 144 -19.88 1.56 20.05
N GLY A 145 -20.19 0.26 20.02
CA GLY A 145 -21.41 -0.27 19.39
C GLY A 145 -21.36 -0.35 17.87
N ASN A 146 -20.19 -0.19 17.25
CA ASN A 146 -19.98 -0.26 15.81
C ASN A 146 -19.75 -1.70 15.32
N PHE A 147 -19.36 -2.60 16.21
CA PHE A 147 -19.09 -4.00 15.88
C PHE A 147 -19.77 -4.95 16.89
N ARG A 148 -20.34 -6.04 16.37
CA ARG A 148 -21.04 -7.03 17.21
C ARG A 148 -20.06 -7.95 17.93
N LYS A 149 -20.26 -8.11 19.22
CA LYS A 149 -19.47 -8.99 20.09
C LYS A 149 -19.58 -10.46 19.70
N ASP A 150 -20.78 -10.91 19.31
CA ASP A 150 -21.05 -12.30 18.90
C ASP A 150 -20.29 -12.66 17.61
N LEU A 151 -20.29 -11.76 16.62
CA LEU A 151 -19.51 -11.92 15.40
C LEU A 151 -18.01 -11.93 15.68
N TYR A 152 -17.52 -11.03 16.53
CA TYR A 152 -16.10 -10.99 16.91
C TYR A 152 -15.61 -12.36 17.40
N PHE A 153 -16.30 -13.00 18.34
CA PHE A 153 -15.89 -14.31 18.85
C PHE A 153 -15.91 -15.41 17.78
N ARG A 154 -16.76 -15.28 16.78
CA ARG A 154 -16.79 -16.22 15.65
C ARG A 154 -15.62 -16.04 14.68
N LEU A 155 -15.21 -14.78 14.48
CA LEU A 155 -14.09 -14.42 13.58
C LEU A 155 -12.72 -14.64 14.25
N ASN A 156 -12.60 -14.38 15.54
CA ASN A 156 -11.36 -14.39 16.30
C ASN A 156 -10.94 -15.81 16.75
N ALA A 157 -11.21 -16.83 15.94
CA ALA A 157 -10.82 -18.20 16.24
C ALA A 157 -9.31 -18.45 16.07
N PHE A 158 -8.70 -17.80 15.08
CA PHE A 158 -7.26 -17.85 14.86
C PHE A 158 -6.70 -16.44 14.54
N PRO A 159 -6.37 -15.64 15.56
CA PRO A 159 -5.82 -14.30 15.33
C PRO A 159 -4.34 -14.34 14.92
N ILE A 160 -3.97 -13.52 13.93
CA ILE A 160 -2.60 -13.32 13.48
C ILE A 160 -2.34 -11.81 13.40
N ILE A 161 -1.39 -11.33 14.19
CA ILE A 161 -0.94 -9.95 14.14
C ILE A 161 0.24 -9.86 13.19
N ILE A 162 0.09 -9.05 12.14
CA ILE A 162 1.16 -8.74 11.18
C ILE A 162 1.83 -7.44 11.63
N PRO A 163 3.12 -7.49 11.97
CA PRO A 163 3.83 -6.32 12.46
C PRO A 163 3.98 -5.26 11.35
N PRO A 164 4.04 -3.97 11.72
CA PRO A 164 4.36 -2.90 10.79
C PRO A 164 5.78 -3.05 10.25
N LEU A 165 6.04 -2.46 9.09
CA LEU A 165 7.30 -2.62 8.36
C LEU A 165 8.54 -2.22 9.18
N ARG A 166 8.42 -1.18 10.02
CA ARG A 166 9.47 -0.69 10.92
C ARG A 166 9.90 -1.69 12.01
N ASP A 167 9.02 -2.65 12.35
CA ASP A 167 9.25 -3.64 13.40
C ASP A 167 9.56 -5.03 12.82
N ARG A 168 9.87 -5.10 11.50
CA ARG A 168 10.12 -6.35 10.79
C ARG A 168 11.63 -6.60 10.60
N ASP A 169 12.09 -7.77 11.01
CA ASP A 169 13.49 -8.21 10.84
C ASP A 169 13.86 -8.54 9.37
N ASP A 170 12.84 -8.69 8.47
CA ASP A 170 13.00 -9.01 7.04
C ASP A 170 12.86 -7.81 6.13
N PHE A 171 13.13 -6.63 6.64
CA PHE A 171 13.03 -5.41 5.87
C PHE A 171 13.77 -5.50 4.54
N ASP A 172 15.01 -5.99 4.57
CA ASP A 172 15.87 -6.10 3.38
C ASP A 172 15.28 -7.06 2.34
N ASP A 173 14.76 -8.20 2.78
CA ASP A 173 14.13 -9.19 1.90
C ASP A 173 12.85 -8.63 1.27
N ILE A 174 12.07 -7.87 2.04
CA ILE A 174 10.88 -7.19 1.52
C ILE A 174 11.27 -6.16 0.47
N VAL A 175 12.25 -5.31 0.75
CA VAL A 175 12.74 -4.29 -0.19
C VAL A 175 13.20 -4.96 -1.49
N LYS A 176 14.01 -6.01 -1.40
CA LYS A 176 14.51 -6.76 -2.56
C LYS A 176 13.37 -7.40 -3.36
N THR A 177 12.38 -7.99 -2.68
CA THR A 177 11.21 -8.62 -3.31
C THR A 177 10.36 -7.58 -4.02
N VAL A 178 10.05 -6.46 -3.35
CA VAL A 178 9.27 -5.36 -3.93
C VAL A 178 10.00 -4.74 -5.10
N TRP A 179 11.32 -4.54 -5.00
CA TRP A 179 12.12 -4.02 -6.10
C TRP A 179 12.14 -4.96 -7.29
N SER A 180 12.32 -6.25 -7.08
CA SER A 180 12.31 -7.26 -8.15
C SER A 180 10.98 -7.27 -8.92
N ASP A 181 9.83 -7.17 -8.21
CA ASP A 181 8.50 -7.05 -8.85
C ASP A 181 8.35 -5.78 -9.69
N ILE A 182 8.91 -4.66 -9.22
CA ILE A 182 8.89 -3.38 -9.94
C ILE A 182 9.85 -3.44 -11.14
N ALA A 183 11.05 -3.90 -10.91
CA ALA A 183 12.12 -3.94 -11.90
C ALA A 183 11.76 -4.81 -13.11
N SER A 184 11.12 -5.97 -12.88
CA SER A 184 10.67 -6.88 -13.95
C SER A 184 9.62 -6.25 -14.89
N ARG A 185 8.98 -5.16 -14.49
CA ARG A 185 7.95 -4.43 -15.26
C ARG A 185 8.43 -3.08 -15.78
N THR A 186 9.69 -2.73 -15.52
CA THR A 186 10.28 -1.44 -15.87
C THR A 186 11.69 -1.62 -16.43
N PHE A 187 12.30 -0.54 -16.92
CA PHE A 187 13.71 -0.55 -17.33
C PHE A 187 14.70 -0.74 -16.17
N ALA A 188 14.21 -0.80 -14.92
CA ALA A 188 15.04 -0.92 -13.73
C ALA A 188 15.60 -2.34 -13.51
N GLU A 189 15.25 -3.33 -14.34
CA GLU A 189 15.73 -4.72 -14.24
C GLU A 189 17.26 -4.81 -14.26
N GLN A 190 17.92 -3.93 -15.03
CA GLN A 190 19.39 -3.86 -15.13
C GLN A 190 20.06 -3.16 -13.96
N PHE A 191 19.27 -2.58 -13.03
CA PHE A 191 19.77 -1.76 -11.93
C PHE A 191 19.31 -2.31 -10.57
N PRO A 192 19.95 -3.33 -10.02
CA PRO A 192 19.64 -3.83 -8.70
C PRO A 192 19.87 -2.74 -7.63
N LEU A 193 19.05 -2.72 -6.60
CA LEU A 193 19.29 -1.86 -5.45
C LEU A 193 20.61 -2.25 -4.77
N ARG A 194 21.44 -1.25 -4.50
CA ARG A 194 22.70 -1.44 -3.76
C ARG A 194 22.41 -1.52 -2.26
N ASP A 195 23.25 -2.22 -1.50
CA ASP A 195 23.09 -2.36 -0.06
C ASP A 195 22.98 -1.00 0.67
N LYS A 196 23.74 0.01 0.23
CA LYS A 196 23.64 1.39 0.76
C LYS A 196 22.26 2.01 0.55
N GLN A 197 21.54 1.65 -0.52
CA GLN A 197 20.17 2.14 -0.79
C GLN A 197 19.16 1.42 0.10
N VAL A 198 19.35 0.12 0.35
CA VAL A 198 18.54 -0.65 1.29
C VAL A 198 18.72 -0.12 2.72
N ASP A 199 19.98 0.11 3.15
CA ASP A 199 20.30 0.73 4.44
C ASP A 199 19.69 2.15 4.58
N MET A 200 19.67 2.94 3.51
CA MET A 200 18.98 4.22 3.50
C MET A 200 17.47 4.09 3.74
N LEU A 201 16.81 3.13 3.07
CA LEU A 201 15.38 2.87 3.21
C LEU A 201 15.03 2.40 4.64
N SER A 202 15.89 1.62 5.29
CA SER A 202 15.64 1.05 6.63
C SER A 202 15.56 2.11 7.74
N LYS A 203 16.11 3.30 7.52
CA LYS A 203 16.13 4.40 8.49
C LYS A 203 14.80 5.12 8.65
N PHE A 204 13.86 4.90 7.72
CA PHE A 204 12.54 5.53 7.75
C PHE A 204 11.49 4.67 8.45
N LYS A 205 10.50 5.32 9.07
CA LYS A 205 9.45 4.64 9.84
C LYS A 205 8.35 4.00 9.00
N TRP A 206 8.19 4.42 7.76
CA TRP A 206 7.20 3.90 6.81
C TRP A 206 5.77 3.84 7.37
N PRO A 207 5.12 4.97 7.70
CA PRO A 207 3.76 4.96 8.26
C PRO A 207 2.73 4.30 7.33
N GLY A 208 2.94 4.32 6.01
CA GLY A 208 2.15 3.58 5.02
C GLY A 208 2.68 2.18 4.70
N ASN A 209 3.65 1.67 5.50
CA ASN A 209 4.20 0.33 5.41
C ASN A 209 4.68 -0.06 3.99
N ILE A 210 4.45 -1.31 3.57
CA ILE A 210 4.86 -1.84 2.26
C ILE A 210 4.18 -1.09 1.11
N ARG A 211 2.95 -0.57 1.31
CA ARG A 211 2.26 0.22 0.28
C ARG A 211 3.01 1.51 -0.03
N GLN A 212 3.47 2.23 1.00
CA GLN A 212 4.27 3.45 0.83
C GLN A 212 5.64 3.12 0.24
N LEU A 213 6.33 2.10 0.77
CA LEU A 213 7.60 1.63 0.24
C LEU A 213 7.50 1.31 -1.26
N LYS A 214 6.48 0.57 -1.67
CA LYS A 214 6.23 0.23 -3.08
C LYS A 214 6.04 1.47 -3.94
N ASN A 215 5.25 2.43 -3.50
CA ASN A 215 5.02 3.68 -4.24
C ASN A 215 6.32 4.49 -4.41
N VAL A 216 7.13 4.58 -3.37
CA VAL A 216 8.44 5.27 -3.42
C VAL A 216 9.39 4.57 -4.39
N LEU A 217 9.48 3.25 -4.32
CA LEU A 217 10.35 2.47 -5.21
C LEU A 217 9.87 2.51 -6.67
N GLN A 218 8.55 2.49 -6.92
CA GLN A 218 8.00 2.67 -8.27
C GLN A 218 8.35 4.04 -8.84
N ARG A 219 8.19 5.10 -8.05
CA ARG A 219 8.57 6.45 -8.44
C ARG A 219 10.07 6.55 -8.71
N TYR A 220 10.90 5.95 -7.87
CA TYR A 220 12.34 5.89 -8.08
C TYR A 220 12.69 5.15 -9.38
N ALA A 221 12.09 4.00 -9.67
CA ALA A 221 12.32 3.24 -10.90
C ALA A 221 12.04 4.05 -12.18
N LEU A 222 11.04 4.94 -12.15
CA LEU A 222 10.73 5.82 -13.27
C LEU A 222 11.70 7.02 -13.37
N LEU A 223 12.09 7.57 -12.23
CA LEU A 223 12.87 8.81 -12.17
C LEU A 223 14.39 8.59 -12.31
N MET A 224 14.90 7.38 -12.01
CA MET A 224 16.31 7.07 -12.10
C MET A 224 16.90 7.23 -13.52
N GLN A 225 16.08 7.11 -14.56
CA GLN A 225 16.47 7.37 -15.95
C GLN A 225 16.79 8.85 -16.21
N HIS A 226 16.28 9.73 -15.35
CA HIS A 226 16.50 11.18 -15.43
C HIS A 226 17.58 11.66 -14.43
N ASP A 227 18.50 10.75 -14.03
CA ASP A 227 19.56 11.02 -13.05
C ASP A 227 19.05 11.43 -11.64
N ILE A 228 17.78 11.17 -11.33
CA ILE A 228 17.22 11.42 -10.00
C ILE A 228 17.58 10.27 -9.07
N THR A 229 18.17 10.61 -7.94
CA THR A 229 18.63 9.63 -6.96
C THR A 229 17.53 9.21 -5.98
N LEU A 230 17.66 8.03 -5.39
CA LEU A 230 16.74 7.56 -4.35
C LEU A 230 16.64 8.55 -3.17
N SER A 231 17.75 9.21 -2.80
CA SER A 231 17.75 10.22 -1.74
C SER A 231 16.88 11.44 -2.06
N GLU A 232 16.81 11.84 -3.34
CA GLU A 232 15.94 12.95 -3.76
C GLU A 232 14.46 12.55 -3.70
N VAL A 233 14.13 11.32 -4.11
CA VAL A 233 12.76 10.78 -4.00
C VAL A 233 12.32 10.67 -2.54
N LEU A 234 13.20 10.19 -1.65
CA LEU A 234 12.92 10.10 -0.22
C LEU A 234 12.79 11.48 0.43
N ALA A 235 13.64 12.46 0.04
CA ALA A 235 13.54 13.82 0.53
C ALA A 235 12.17 14.45 0.21
N GLU A 236 11.66 14.23 -1.00
CA GLU A 236 10.33 14.70 -1.39
C GLU A 236 9.22 14.02 -0.60
N GLU A 237 9.30 12.69 -0.42
CA GLU A 237 8.29 11.90 0.30
C GLU A 237 8.18 12.31 1.77
N PHE A 238 9.32 12.47 2.46
CA PHE A 238 9.37 12.74 3.89
C PHE A 238 9.55 14.21 4.26
N SER A 239 9.69 15.11 3.28
CA SER A 239 9.82 16.56 3.54
C SER A 239 8.64 17.15 4.31
N LYS A 240 7.47 16.55 4.22
CA LYS A 240 6.22 16.96 4.88
C LYS A 240 5.94 16.18 6.18
N THR A 241 6.77 15.20 6.50
CA THR A 241 6.60 14.31 7.65
C THR A 241 7.48 14.76 8.83
N SER A 242 7.30 14.19 10.00
CA SER A 242 7.80 14.61 11.31
C SER A 242 9.27 15.12 11.38
N LEU A 243 9.59 15.91 12.41
CA LEU A 243 10.93 16.46 12.70
C LEU A 243 12.04 15.38 12.68
N ASN A 244 11.76 14.17 13.16
CA ASN A 244 12.73 13.06 13.20
C ASN A 244 13.14 12.57 11.78
N ASP A 245 12.22 12.58 10.82
CA ASP A 245 12.54 12.17 9.45
C ASP A 245 13.35 13.27 8.72
N ARG A 246 13.19 14.54 9.15
CA ARG A 246 14.01 15.65 8.67
C ARG A 246 15.46 15.57 9.15
N GLU A 247 15.69 15.13 10.39
CA GLU A 247 17.05 14.92 10.93
C GLU A 247 17.77 13.81 10.17
N ILE A 248 17.10 12.68 9.87
CA ILE A 248 17.67 11.61 9.05
C ILE A 248 18.09 12.14 7.67
N MET A 249 17.27 13.01 7.07
CA MET A 249 17.58 13.61 5.77
C MET A 249 18.72 14.62 5.82
N SER A 250 18.88 15.36 6.94
CA SER A 250 19.96 16.33 7.12
C SER A 250 21.33 15.64 7.07
N ASP A 251 21.47 14.46 7.66
CA ASP A 251 22.72 13.68 7.67
C ASP A 251 23.13 13.21 6.29
N TYR A 252 22.17 12.92 5.39
CA TYR A 252 22.47 12.57 4.00
C TYR A 252 22.81 13.79 3.13
N HIS A 253 22.26 14.96 3.45
CA HIS A 253 22.62 16.20 2.76
C HIS A 253 23.99 16.74 3.16
N THR A 254 24.42 16.50 4.41
CA THR A 254 25.75 16.92 4.89
C THR A 254 26.89 16.06 4.35
N GLN A 255 26.63 14.81 3.95
CA GLN A 255 27.62 13.95 3.27
C GLN A 255 27.78 14.25 1.76
N ARG A 256 26.87 15.01 1.15
CA ARG A 256 27.11 15.68 -0.12
C ARG A 256 27.74 17.03 0.18
N ALA A 257 28.92 17.27 -0.34
CA ALA A 257 29.45 18.62 -0.43
C ALA A 257 28.30 19.55 -0.83
N SER A 258 28.02 20.56 0.01
CA SER A 258 26.95 21.54 -0.21
C SER A 258 26.89 21.90 -1.68
N ALA A 259 25.68 21.80 -2.30
CA ALA A 259 25.53 22.15 -3.70
C ALA A 259 26.22 23.49 -3.93
N PRO A 260 27.16 23.57 -4.84
CA PRO A 260 28.01 24.76 -4.94
C PRO A 260 27.08 25.96 -5.14
N ASN A 261 27.35 27.04 -4.42
CA ASN A 261 26.63 28.29 -4.54
C ASN A 261 26.54 28.66 -6.02
N TRP A 262 25.41 29.22 -6.46
CA TRP A 262 25.16 29.59 -7.86
C TRP A 262 26.33 30.32 -8.51
N ALA A 263 27.02 31.19 -7.77
CA ALA A 263 28.21 31.88 -8.23
C ALA A 263 29.36 30.90 -8.64
N PHE A 264 29.54 29.79 -7.92
CA PHE A 264 30.53 28.77 -8.25
C PHE A 264 30.08 27.97 -9.48
N ILE A 265 28.78 27.71 -9.65
CA ILE A 265 28.25 27.02 -10.83
C ILE A 265 28.42 27.89 -12.07
N GLN A 266 28.13 29.18 -12.01
CA GLN A 266 28.35 30.13 -13.11
C GLN A 266 29.81 30.21 -13.50
N LYS A 267 30.72 30.31 -12.53
CA LYS A 267 32.17 30.36 -12.76
C LYS A 267 32.65 29.08 -13.43
N ALA A 268 32.28 27.90 -12.92
CA ALA A 268 32.65 26.63 -13.50
C ALA A 268 32.11 26.42 -14.93
N LEU A 269 30.92 26.89 -15.22
CA LEU A 269 30.34 26.85 -16.57
C LEU A 269 31.10 27.80 -17.50
N SER A 270 31.46 29.00 -17.05
CA SER A 270 32.25 29.96 -17.80
C SER A 270 33.64 29.40 -18.10
N ASP A 271 34.36 28.88 -17.09
CA ASP A 271 35.67 28.31 -17.22
C ASP A 271 35.72 27.08 -18.15
N CYS A 272 34.62 26.33 -18.20
CA CYS A 272 34.42 25.18 -19.07
C CYS A 272 33.75 25.51 -20.42
N GLN A 273 33.64 26.79 -20.79
CA GLN A 273 33.00 27.24 -22.05
C GLN A 273 31.59 26.64 -22.27
N GLY A 274 30.76 26.55 -21.22
CA GLY A 274 29.43 26.00 -21.27
C GLY A 274 29.34 24.48 -21.29
N ASN A 275 30.45 23.75 -21.25
CA ASN A 275 30.46 22.29 -21.25
C ASN A 275 30.02 21.76 -19.88
N LYS A 276 28.72 21.41 -19.76
CA LYS A 276 28.10 20.94 -18.52
C LYS A 276 28.74 19.67 -17.94
N SER A 277 29.33 18.79 -18.78
CA SER A 277 30.01 17.58 -18.30
C SER A 277 31.37 17.88 -17.66
N LYS A 278 32.12 18.81 -18.22
CA LYS A 278 33.39 19.26 -17.64
C LYS A 278 33.20 20.09 -16.39
N ALA A 279 32.21 21.00 -16.39
CA ALA A 279 31.86 21.81 -15.23
C ALA A 279 31.35 20.96 -14.05
N ALA A 280 30.55 19.92 -14.30
CA ALA A 280 30.11 18.99 -13.27
C ALA A 280 31.27 18.22 -12.62
N LYS A 281 32.24 17.76 -13.42
CA LYS A 281 33.50 17.14 -12.91
C LYS A 281 34.31 18.11 -12.07
N ALA A 282 34.47 19.37 -12.53
CA ALA A 282 35.24 20.40 -11.82
C ALA A 282 34.59 20.74 -10.46
N LEU A 283 33.27 20.68 -10.34
CA LEU A 283 32.51 20.93 -9.14
C LEU A 283 32.30 19.66 -8.27
N ASN A 284 32.80 18.51 -8.69
CA ASN A 284 32.65 17.21 -8.04
C ASN A 284 31.15 16.84 -7.79
N ILE A 285 30.28 17.20 -8.73
CA ILE A 285 28.84 16.90 -8.72
C ILE A 285 28.46 16.11 -9.97
N SER A 286 27.28 15.45 -9.95
CA SER A 286 26.76 14.78 -11.14
C SER A 286 26.33 15.81 -12.21
N ARG A 287 26.41 15.45 -13.49
CA ARG A 287 25.93 16.27 -14.59
C ARG A 287 24.44 16.61 -14.43
N GLY A 288 23.63 15.65 -13.94
CA GLY A 288 22.19 15.85 -13.67
C GLY A 288 21.97 16.90 -12.59
N CYS A 289 22.75 16.88 -11.51
CA CYS A 289 22.70 17.88 -10.44
C CYS A 289 23.02 19.28 -10.99
N LEU A 290 24.05 19.41 -11.81
CA LEU A 290 24.41 20.68 -12.46
C LEU A 290 23.28 21.19 -13.38
N CYS A 291 22.74 20.31 -14.23
CA CYS A 291 21.63 20.66 -15.13
C CYS A 291 20.37 21.09 -14.38
N TYR A 292 20.06 20.43 -13.26
CA TYR A 292 18.92 20.81 -12.41
C TYR A 292 19.12 22.20 -11.78
N GLN A 293 20.30 22.47 -11.23
CA GLN A 293 20.62 23.78 -10.63
C GLN A 293 20.56 24.91 -11.68
N VAL A 294 21.06 24.67 -12.87
CA VAL A 294 20.99 25.64 -13.97
C VAL A 294 19.53 25.92 -14.35
N LYS A 295 18.72 24.89 -14.60
CA LYS A 295 17.28 25.06 -14.92
C LYS A 295 16.51 25.74 -13.82
N LYS A 296 16.78 25.41 -12.56
CA LYS A 296 16.13 26.01 -11.38
C LYS A 296 16.37 27.51 -11.32
N HIS A 297 17.62 27.94 -11.56
CA HIS A 297 17.95 29.37 -11.57
C HIS A 297 17.47 30.11 -12.82
N GLU A 298 17.46 29.47 -13.97
CA GLU A 298 16.86 30.03 -15.21
C GLU A 298 15.35 30.24 -15.02
N PHE A 299 14.65 29.31 -14.38
CA PHE A 299 13.21 29.42 -14.09
C PHE A 299 12.93 30.52 -13.07
N GLN A 300 13.78 30.66 -12.05
CA GLN A 300 13.62 31.66 -11.02
C GLN A 300 13.90 33.06 -11.53
N SER A 301 14.91 33.25 -12.38
CA SER A 301 15.21 34.53 -13.02
C SER A 301 14.12 34.98 -14.01
N ASN A 302 13.53 34.05 -14.76
CA ASN A 302 12.38 34.34 -15.65
C ASN A 302 11.11 34.69 -14.84
N TRP A 303 10.86 34.02 -13.71
CA TRP A 303 9.72 34.31 -12.84
C TRP A 303 9.84 35.68 -12.19
N ASP A 304 11.03 36.05 -11.71
CA ASP A 304 11.27 37.37 -11.10
C ASP A 304 11.21 38.52 -12.16
N SER A 305 11.60 38.20 -13.37
CA SER A 305 11.44 39.14 -14.50
C SER A 305 9.97 39.38 -14.89
N CYS A 306 9.15 38.29 -14.91
CA CYS A 306 7.71 38.39 -15.14
C CYS A 306 6.98 39.17 -14.00
N LYS A 307 7.36 38.96 -12.74
CA LYS A 307 6.81 39.73 -11.62
C LYS A 307 7.15 41.21 -11.68
N LYS A 308 8.36 41.54 -12.11
CA LYS A 308 8.74 42.97 -12.31
C LYS A 308 7.94 43.63 -13.42
N MET A 309 7.64 42.93 -14.51
CA MET A 309 6.79 43.49 -15.59
C MET A 309 5.32 43.67 -15.18
N GLN A 310 4.75 42.83 -14.32
CA GLN A 310 3.38 42.99 -13.82
C GLN A 310 3.22 44.15 -12.85
N ASN A 311 4.28 44.54 -12.13
CA ASN A 311 4.24 45.71 -11.24
C ASN A 311 4.42 47.08 -11.97
N TYR A 312 4.80 47.09 -13.26
CA TYR A 312 4.89 48.32 -14.06
C TYR A 312 3.64 48.65 -14.89
N SER A 313 2.62 47.76 -14.87
CA SER A 313 1.35 47.98 -15.56
C SER A 313 0.20 48.44 -14.66
N LEU A 314 0.49 48.87 -13.43
CA LEU A 314 -0.46 49.38 -12.44
C LEU A 314 -0.05 50.76 -11.89
N VAL A 315 0.57 51.61 -12.71
CA VAL A 315 0.71 53.05 -12.42
C VAL A 315 0.12 53.84 -13.56
#